data_4319d6b2fadadf060a085a775bb2ea80
#
_entry.id   4319d6b2fadadf060a085a775bb2ea80
#
_cell.length_a   1.000
_cell.length_b   1.000
_cell.length_c   1.000
_cell.angle_alpha   90.00
_cell.angle_beta   90.00
_cell.angle_gamma   90.00
#
_symmetry.space_group_name_H-M   'P 1'
#
loop_
_entity.id
_entity.type
_entity.pdbx_description
1 polymer ?
#
loop_
_entity_poly.entity_id
_entity_poly.type
_entity_poly.pdbx_seq_one_letter_code
_entity_poly.pdbx_strand_id
1 'polypeptide(L)'
;MVYGDTLEGDLVRRDFKVNAMAIELLADASFTFHDPLHGLQDVADRVLDTPDKPEISFHDDPLRMLRAARFASQLEFRVADRVVDAMRDMAGEIQRITVERVQVELDKLICGTAPWDGIDLLVSTGIADYIFPEIPALRMTADEHAQHKDVYAHSLKVLSQAMDQEEDGPDLVLRWAALLHDIGKPDTFDNTDGKVSFHHHEVVGAKLARKRLRKLKYPKATTESIGQLVYLHMRFHGFGENQWTDSAVRRYVTDAGNLLPRLHKLVRADCTTRNAKKARRLQRTYDQLEERIEEIGRKEDLARVRPDLDGNEIMEILGLQPGPEVGQAWSYLKELRLEHGPLEREEAIAKLREWWDSKQ
;
A
#
# COMPACT_ATOMS: atom_id res chain seq x y z
N MET A 1 -1.22 -36.14 5.86
CA MET A 1 -1.98 -35.73 7.04
C MET A 1 -2.38 -36.99 7.77
N VAL A 2 -1.98 -37.15 9.03
CA VAL A 2 -2.52 -38.21 9.92
C VAL A 2 -3.70 -37.56 10.61
N TYR A 3 -4.90 -38.06 10.36
CA TYR A 3 -6.09 -37.59 11.06
C TYR A 3 -6.03 -38.11 12.50
N GLY A 4 -6.37 -37.26 13.48
CA GLY A 4 -6.47 -37.69 14.87
C GLY A 4 -7.71 -38.55 15.05
N ASP A 5 -7.56 -39.65 15.78
CA ASP A 5 -8.67 -40.57 16.07
C ASP A 5 -9.59 -40.06 17.19
N THR A 6 -9.26 -38.90 17.79
CA THR A 6 -10.02 -38.28 18.89
C THR A 6 -10.18 -36.78 18.68
N LEU A 7 -11.25 -36.18 19.19
CA LEU A 7 -11.50 -34.74 19.19
C LEU A 7 -10.36 -33.98 19.85
N GLU A 8 -9.87 -34.42 21.01
CA GLU A 8 -8.76 -33.78 21.72
C GLU A 8 -7.47 -33.77 20.88
N GLY A 9 -7.17 -34.89 20.18
CA GLY A 9 -6.03 -34.99 19.28
C GLY A 9 -6.11 -34.04 18.11
N ASP A 10 -7.31 -33.72 17.60
CA ASP A 10 -7.49 -32.69 16.55
C ASP A 10 -7.31 -31.29 17.12
N LEU A 11 -7.85 -30.99 18.30
CA LEU A 11 -7.77 -29.67 18.92
C LEU A 11 -6.34 -29.31 19.28
N VAL A 12 -5.53 -30.25 19.79
CA VAL A 12 -4.10 -29.99 20.11
C VAL A 12 -3.26 -29.68 18.87
N ARG A 13 -3.65 -30.17 17.69
CA ARG A 13 -2.92 -29.91 16.45
C ARG A 13 -3.24 -28.57 15.79
N ARG A 14 -4.21 -27.83 16.33
CA ARG A 14 -4.56 -26.52 15.80
C ARG A 14 -3.47 -25.50 16.06
N ASP A 15 -3.58 -24.33 15.40
CA ASP A 15 -2.58 -23.27 15.49
C ASP A 15 -2.58 -22.57 16.85
N PHE A 16 -3.76 -22.16 17.34
CA PHE A 16 -3.92 -21.43 18.60
C PHE A 16 -5.07 -21.98 19.41
N LYS A 17 -4.98 -21.88 20.75
CA LYS A 17 -6.02 -22.32 21.69
C LYS A 17 -7.37 -21.66 21.42
N VAL A 18 -7.38 -20.37 21.03
CA VAL A 18 -8.60 -19.64 20.66
C VAL A 18 -9.34 -20.25 19.46
N ASN A 19 -8.69 -21.09 18.67
CA ASN A 19 -9.26 -21.84 17.55
C ASN A 19 -9.40 -23.36 17.85
N ALA A 20 -9.07 -23.77 19.07
CA ALA A 20 -9.02 -25.17 19.47
C ALA A 20 -10.19 -25.54 20.42
N MET A 21 -11.36 -25.04 20.09
CA MET A 21 -12.62 -25.33 20.77
C MET A 21 -13.59 -25.99 19.80
N ALA A 22 -14.53 -26.77 20.29
CA ALA A 22 -15.55 -27.45 19.49
C ALA A 22 -16.94 -27.45 20.14
N ILE A 23 -17.96 -27.54 19.31
CA ILE A 23 -19.33 -27.78 19.72
C ILE A 23 -19.76 -29.10 19.10
N GLU A 24 -20.16 -30.07 19.95
CA GLU A 24 -20.76 -31.33 19.55
C GLU A 24 -22.28 -31.17 19.53
N LEU A 25 -22.90 -31.47 18.41
CA LEU A 25 -24.35 -31.48 18.26
C LEU A 25 -24.87 -32.89 18.52
N LEU A 26 -25.77 -33.02 19.50
CA LEU A 26 -26.36 -34.28 19.88
C LEU A 26 -27.67 -34.55 19.12
N ALA A 27 -28.10 -35.81 19.08
CA ALA A 27 -29.27 -36.23 18.32
C ALA A 27 -30.60 -35.60 18.80
N ASP A 28 -30.67 -35.17 20.05
CA ASP A 28 -31.82 -34.48 20.65
C ASP A 28 -31.80 -32.94 20.44
N ALA A 29 -30.92 -32.45 19.54
CA ALA A 29 -30.69 -31.05 19.27
C ALA A 29 -30.07 -30.25 20.44
N SER A 30 -29.63 -30.91 21.51
CA SER A 30 -28.76 -30.30 22.51
C SER A 30 -27.30 -30.22 22.00
N PHE A 31 -26.44 -29.51 22.74
CA PHE A 31 -25.02 -29.41 22.37
C PHE A 31 -24.11 -29.54 23.61
N THR A 32 -22.93 -30.04 23.39
CA THR A 32 -21.83 -30.04 24.37
C THR A 32 -20.69 -29.15 23.87
N PHE A 33 -20.24 -28.24 24.71
CA PHE A 33 -19.07 -27.40 24.40
C PHE A 33 -17.80 -28.07 24.93
N HIS A 34 -16.81 -28.19 24.08
CA HIS A 34 -15.49 -28.77 24.38
C HIS A 34 -14.41 -27.72 24.29
N ASP A 35 -13.76 -27.44 25.41
CA ASP A 35 -12.60 -26.50 25.51
C ASP A 35 -11.51 -27.12 26.41
N PRO A 36 -10.87 -28.20 25.98
CA PRO A 36 -9.88 -28.91 26.81
C PRO A 36 -8.60 -28.10 27.00
N LEU A 37 -8.38 -27.07 26.20
CA LEU A 37 -7.15 -26.26 26.18
C LEU A 37 -7.33 -24.85 26.76
N HIS A 38 -8.51 -24.59 27.34
CA HIS A 38 -8.87 -23.28 27.91
C HIS A 38 -8.83 -22.14 26.91
N GLY A 39 -9.21 -22.40 25.66
CA GLY A 39 -9.21 -21.38 24.58
C GLY A 39 -10.17 -20.24 24.85
N LEU A 40 -11.32 -20.51 25.55
CA LEU A 40 -12.25 -19.45 25.94
C LEU A 40 -11.63 -18.46 26.94
N GLN A 41 -10.75 -18.94 27.82
CA GLN A 41 -10.00 -18.06 28.71
C GLN A 41 -9.02 -17.19 27.93
N ASP A 42 -8.31 -17.77 26.95
CA ASP A 42 -7.39 -17.00 26.07
C ASP A 42 -8.15 -15.93 25.28
N VAL A 43 -9.39 -16.21 24.84
CA VAL A 43 -10.27 -15.20 24.21
C VAL A 43 -10.62 -14.08 25.19
N ALA A 44 -10.98 -14.42 26.44
CA ALA A 44 -11.31 -13.44 27.48
C ALA A 44 -10.11 -12.55 27.84
N ASP A 45 -8.91 -13.14 27.90
CA ASP A 45 -7.65 -12.45 28.23
C ASP A 45 -7.02 -11.78 27.00
N ARG A 46 -7.60 -11.94 25.83
CA ARG A 46 -7.09 -11.45 24.53
C ARG A 46 -5.64 -11.88 24.28
N VAL A 47 -5.38 -13.17 24.42
CA VAL A 47 -4.04 -13.76 24.25
C VAL A 47 -4.08 -14.81 23.14
N LEU A 48 -3.07 -14.80 22.29
CA LEU A 48 -2.81 -15.86 21.30
C LEU A 48 -1.71 -16.76 21.85
N ASP A 49 -2.07 -17.98 22.19
CA ASP A 49 -1.14 -19.00 22.66
C ASP A 49 -1.37 -20.32 21.92
N THR A 50 -0.30 -21.09 21.71
CA THR A 50 -0.37 -22.38 21.02
C THR A 50 -0.88 -23.49 21.97
N PRO A 51 -1.60 -24.51 21.46
CA PRO A 51 -2.03 -25.67 22.25
C PRO A 51 -0.90 -26.40 22.96
N ASP A 52 0.20 -26.63 22.25
CA ASP A 52 1.42 -27.25 22.74
C ASP A 52 2.62 -26.29 22.56
N LYS A 53 3.84 -26.80 22.60
CA LYS A 53 5.08 -26.03 22.39
C LYS A 53 5.06 -25.32 21.04
N PRO A 54 5.27 -24.01 21.01
CA PRO A 54 5.25 -23.25 19.75
C PRO A 54 6.24 -23.80 18.71
N GLU A 55 7.41 -24.29 19.16
CA GLU A 55 8.46 -24.82 18.29
C GLU A 55 7.96 -26.04 17.51
N ILE A 56 7.18 -26.92 18.15
CA ILE A 56 6.57 -28.10 17.49
C ILE A 56 5.54 -27.60 16.47
N SER A 57 4.67 -26.70 16.89
CA SER A 57 3.62 -26.12 16.04
C SER A 57 4.20 -25.47 14.78
N PHE A 58 5.28 -24.67 14.91
CA PHE A 58 5.90 -23.95 13.80
C PHE A 58 6.78 -24.85 12.93
N HIS A 59 7.34 -25.92 13.51
CA HIS A 59 8.04 -26.93 12.71
C HIS A 59 7.06 -27.68 11.79
N ASP A 60 5.88 -28.01 12.27
CA ASP A 60 4.82 -28.66 11.49
C ASP A 60 4.29 -27.77 10.35
N ASP A 61 3.97 -26.53 10.65
CA ASP A 61 3.54 -25.53 9.64
C ASP A 61 4.05 -24.12 9.99
N PRO A 62 5.17 -23.68 9.42
CA PRO A 62 5.72 -22.34 9.67
C PRO A 62 4.76 -21.18 9.33
N LEU A 63 3.71 -21.40 8.50
CA LEU A 63 2.69 -20.40 8.23
C LEU A 63 1.98 -19.92 9.49
N ARG A 64 1.96 -20.75 10.54
CA ARG A 64 1.34 -20.39 11.83
C ARG A 64 1.98 -19.16 12.47
N MET A 65 3.26 -18.86 12.16
CA MET A 65 3.91 -17.61 12.57
C MET A 65 3.26 -16.39 11.90
N LEU A 66 2.96 -16.47 10.59
CA LEU A 66 2.21 -15.40 9.90
C LEU A 66 0.77 -15.31 10.38
N ARG A 67 0.17 -16.44 10.73
CA ARG A 67 -1.19 -16.47 11.30
C ARG A 67 -1.24 -15.82 12.68
N ALA A 68 -0.18 -15.95 13.51
CA ALA A 68 -0.06 -15.20 14.77
C ALA A 68 -0.11 -13.69 14.52
N ALA A 69 0.71 -13.19 13.59
CA ALA A 69 0.74 -11.79 13.23
C ALA A 69 -0.60 -11.31 12.64
N ARG A 70 -1.24 -12.12 11.79
CA ARG A 70 -2.57 -11.84 11.28
C ARG A 70 -3.61 -11.74 12.39
N PHE A 71 -3.65 -12.68 13.32
CA PHE A 71 -4.63 -12.67 14.41
C PHE A 71 -4.36 -11.52 15.38
N ALA A 72 -3.10 -11.15 15.63
CA ALA A 72 -2.77 -9.94 16.38
C ALA A 72 -3.39 -8.71 15.70
N SER A 73 -3.27 -8.60 14.37
CA SER A 73 -3.87 -7.52 13.59
C SER A 73 -5.41 -7.55 13.58
N GLN A 74 -6.03 -8.72 13.44
CA GLN A 74 -7.48 -8.84 13.26
C GLN A 74 -8.27 -8.78 14.56
N LEU A 75 -7.72 -9.32 15.65
CA LEU A 75 -8.39 -9.48 16.93
C LEU A 75 -7.89 -8.51 17.99
N GLU A 76 -6.79 -7.81 17.74
CA GLU A 76 -6.08 -6.97 18.71
C GLU A 76 -5.66 -7.78 19.96
N PHE A 77 -5.27 -9.02 19.75
CA PHE A 77 -4.83 -9.93 20.79
C PHE A 77 -3.30 -9.88 20.92
N ARG A 78 -2.81 -9.88 22.15
CA ARG A 78 -1.39 -10.03 22.44
C ARG A 78 -0.94 -11.48 22.18
N VAL A 79 0.18 -11.63 21.51
CA VAL A 79 0.81 -12.95 21.35
C VAL A 79 1.59 -13.29 22.61
N ALA A 80 1.47 -14.50 23.13
CA ALA A 80 2.15 -14.96 24.33
C ALA A 80 3.68 -14.92 24.13
N ASP A 81 4.44 -14.53 25.16
CA ASP A 81 5.89 -14.28 25.05
C ASP A 81 6.64 -15.53 24.53
N ARG A 82 6.28 -16.74 25.02
CA ARG A 82 6.86 -18.00 24.54
C ARG A 82 6.63 -18.23 23.04
N VAL A 83 5.51 -17.73 22.51
CA VAL A 83 5.18 -17.84 21.07
C VAL A 83 6.03 -16.83 20.29
N VAL A 84 6.19 -15.61 20.78
CA VAL A 84 7.06 -14.57 20.20
C VAL A 84 8.52 -15.03 20.17
N ASP A 85 9.01 -15.63 21.25
CA ASP A 85 10.37 -16.16 21.33
C ASP A 85 10.61 -17.28 20.29
N ALA A 86 9.68 -18.22 20.19
CA ALA A 86 9.75 -19.27 19.18
C ALA A 86 9.66 -18.72 17.75
N MET A 87 8.83 -17.68 17.50
CA MET A 87 8.78 -16.98 16.20
C MET A 87 10.14 -16.39 15.84
N ARG A 88 10.84 -15.80 16.81
CA ARG A 88 12.18 -15.22 16.60
C ARG A 88 13.22 -16.29 16.29
N ASP A 89 13.23 -17.37 17.06
CA ASP A 89 14.21 -18.44 16.91
C ASP A 89 14.00 -19.22 15.59
N MET A 90 12.77 -19.30 15.11
CA MET A 90 12.38 -20.05 13.93
C MET A 90 12.03 -19.18 12.70
N ALA A 91 12.33 -17.89 12.72
CA ALA A 91 11.93 -16.96 11.66
C ALA A 91 12.29 -17.43 10.24
N GLY A 92 13.46 -18.09 10.09
CA GLY A 92 13.94 -18.62 8.81
C GLY A 92 13.10 -19.77 8.23
N GLU A 93 12.34 -20.50 9.07
CA GLU A 93 11.47 -21.60 8.63
C GLU A 93 10.35 -21.13 7.70
N ILE A 94 10.01 -19.84 7.72
CA ILE A 94 8.99 -19.25 6.83
C ILE A 94 9.32 -19.45 5.35
N GLN A 95 10.59 -19.65 5.00
CA GLN A 95 11.04 -19.91 3.64
C GLN A 95 10.54 -21.26 3.08
N ARG A 96 10.07 -22.17 3.93
CA ARG A 96 9.45 -23.44 3.53
C ARG A 96 8.03 -23.26 2.98
N ILE A 97 7.43 -22.10 3.21
CA ILE A 97 6.04 -21.82 2.83
C ILE A 97 5.98 -21.23 1.42
N THR A 98 5.00 -21.69 0.64
CA THR A 98 4.79 -21.12 -0.71
C THR A 98 4.37 -19.66 -0.64
N VAL A 99 4.82 -18.90 -1.60
CA VAL A 99 4.62 -17.44 -1.65
C VAL A 99 3.15 -17.07 -1.68
N GLU A 100 2.32 -17.88 -2.32
CA GLU A 100 0.87 -17.68 -2.40
C GLU A 100 0.21 -17.80 -1.02
N ARG A 101 0.64 -18.77 -0.19
CA ARG A 101 0.14 -18.88 1.19
C ARG A 101 0.58 -17.68 2.03
N VAL A 102 1.81 -17.21 1.84
CA VAL A 102 2.32 -16.00 2.51
C VAL A 102 1.49 -14.78 2.10
N GLN A 103 1.24 -14.58 0.80
CA GLN A 103 0.44 -13.46 0.29
C GLN A 103 -0.95 -13.43 0.93
N VAL A 104 -1.65 -14.55 0.99
CA VAL A 104 -3.01 -14.63 1.57
C VAL A 104 -3.03 -14.22 3.05
N GLU A 105 -2.02 -14.59 3.82
CA GLU A 105 -1.95 -14.18 5.24
C GLU A 105 -1.57 -12.69 5.37
N LEU A 106 -0.70 -12.17 4.51
CA LEU A 106 -0.36 -10.74 4.47
C LEU A 106 -1.57 -9.87 4.10
N ASP A 107 -2.40 -10.30 3.14
CA ASP A 107 -3.62 -9.58 2.77
C ASP A 107 -4.59 -9.49 3.94
N LYS A 108 -4.78 -10.59 4.66
CA LYS A 108 -5.64 -10.62 5.85
C LYS A 108 -5.04 -9.80 7.00
N LEU A 109 -3.73 -9.77 7.13
CA LEU A 109 -3.03 -8.98 8.14
C LEU A 109 -3.22 -7.49 7.86
N ILE A 110 -2.88 -7.04 6.64
CA ILE A 110 -2.94 -5.61 6.28
C ILE A 110 -4.39 -5.09 6.29
N CYS A 111 -5.37 -5.96 6.03
CA CYS A 111 -6.80 -5.65 6.10
C CYS A 111 -7.41 -5.84 7.50
N GLY A 112 -6.61 -6.17 8.51
CA GLY A 112 -7.06 -6.27 9.90
C GLY A 112 -7.40 -4.92 10.54
N THR A 113 -7.84 -4.96 11.79
CA THR A 113 -8.22 -3.78 12.60
C THR A 113 -6.99 -3.01 13.09
N ALA A 114 -5.94 -3.73 13.48
CA ALA A 114 -4.68 -3.17 13.98
C ALA A 114 -3.46 -3.73 13.19
N PRO A 115 -3.33 -3.45 11.87
CA PRO A 115 -2.27 -4.04 11.05
C PRO A 115 -0.86 -3.68 11.53
N TRP A 116 -0.68 -2.56 12.21
CA TRP A 116 0.59 -2.16 12.81
C TRP A 116 1.10 -3.18 13.85
N ASP A 117 0.23 -3.80 14.65
CA ASP A 117 0.63 -4.80 15.65
C ASP A 117 1.15 -6.07 14.96
N GLY A 118 0.48 -6.53 13.91
CA GLY A 118 0.92 -7.67 13.12
C GLY A 118 2.23 -7.38 12.36
N ILE A 119 2.36 -6.21 11.76
CA ILE A 119 3.58 -5.79 11.05
C ILE A 119 4.75 -5.68 12.04
N ASP A 120 4.54 -5.04 13.20
CA ASP A 120 5.59 -4.89 14.22
C ASP A 120 6.04 -6.23 14.78
N LEU A 121 5.12 -7.17 14.95
CA LEU A 121 5.45 -8.54 15.33
C LEU A 121 6.35 -9.22 14.28
N LEU A 122 6.03 -9.13 12.98
CA LEU A 122 6.86 -9.70 11.92
C LEU A 122 8.25 -9.04 11.86
N VAL A 123 8.34 -7.75 12.09
CA VAL A 123 9.61 -7.00 12.09
C VAL A 123 10.43 -7.30 13.35
N SER A 124 9.82 -7.34 14.53
CA SER A 124 10.51 -7.58 15.79
C SER A 124 11.01 -9.02 15.97
N THR A 125 10.37 -9.97 15.29
CA THR A 125 10.78 -11.38 15.27
C THR A 125 11.74 -11.73 14.12
N GLY A 126 12.03 -10.80 13.19
CA GLY A 126 12.91 -11.04 12.05
C GLY A 126 12.24 -11.80 10.89
N ILE A 127 10.96 -12.17 11.00
CA ILE A 127 10.24 -12.86 9.92
C ILE A 127 10.12 -11.95 8.69
N ALA A 128 9.95 -10.64 8.90
CA ALA A 128 9.85 -9.67 7.81
C ALA A 128 11.11 -9.65 6.93
N ASP A 129 12.29 -9.95 7.45
CA ASP A 129 13.54 -9.97 6.69
C ASP A 129 13.52 -11.02 5.55
N TYR A 130 12.77 -12.10 5.72
CA TYR A 130 12.62 -13.16 4.71
C TYR A 130 11.53 -12.90 3.69
N ILE A 131 10.45 -12.21 4.09
CA ILE A 131 9.26 -12.02 3.24
C ILE A 131 9.16 -10.63 2.63
N PHE A 132 9.50 -9.58 3.40
CA PHE A 132 9.39 -8.18 2.99
C PHE A 132 10.50 -7.31 3.62
N PRO A 133 11.79 -7.57 3.33
CA PRO A 133 12.94 -6.92 3.99
C PRO A 133 12.97 -5.40 3.83
N GLU A 134 12.25 -4.84 2.86
CA GLU A 134 12.15 -3.40 2.70
C GLU A 134 11.41 -2.71 3.87
N ILE A 135 10.53 -3.44 4.60
CA ILE A 135 9.81 -2.89 5.75
C ILE A 135 10.74 -2.70 6.96
N PRO A 136 11.48 -3.73 7.46
CA PRO A 136 12.44 -3.53 8.54
C PRO A 136 13.58 -2.56 8.17
N ALA A 137 13.94 -2.42 6.89
CA ALA A 137 14.92 -1.44 6.44
C ALA A 137 14.51 0.02 6.70
N LEU A 138 13.22 0.30 6.89
CA LEU A 138 12.71 1.63 7.30
C LEU A 138 13.09 2.01 8.73
N ARG A 139 13.52 1.06 9.57
CA ARG A 139 14.12 1.32 10.89
C ARG A 139 15.53 1.88 10.71
N MET A 140 15.59 3.07 10.15
CA MET A 140 16.86 3.79 9.98
C MET A 140 17.35 4.25 11.34
N THR A 141 18.64 4.02 11.66
CA THR A 141 19.28 4.57 12.86
C THR A 141 19.19 6.09 12.80
N ALA A 142 18.60 6.69 13.84
CA ALA A 142 18.58 8.12 13.97
C ALA A 142 20.03 8.62 13.96
N ASP A 143 20.32 9.64 13.12
CA ASP A 143 21.56 10.37 13.19
C ASP A 143 21.72 11.03 14.58
N GLU A 144 22.96 11.26 15.02
CA GLU A 144 23.33 11.78 16.36
C GLU A 144 22.60 13.08 16.77
N HIS A 145 21.86 13.70 15.85
CA HIS A 145 21.11 14.94 16.10
C HIS A 145 19.60 14.76 16.26
N ALA A 146 19.08 13.53 16.37
CA ALA A 146 17.69 13.20 16.75
C ALA A 146 16.58 13.96 15.96
N GLN A 147 16.87 14.51 14.79
CA GLN A 147 15.91 15.31 14.02
C GLN A 147 15.11 14.50 13.00
N HIS A 148 15.50 13.24 12.74
CA HIS A 148 14.78 12.40 11.80
C HIS A 148 13.78 11.54 12.54
N LYS A 149 12.50 11.69 12.17
CA LYS A 149 11.45 10.79 12.56
C LYS A 149 11.84 9.40 12.06
N ASP A 150 11.74 8.40 12.91
CA ASP A 150 11.80 7.00 12.51
C ASP A 150 10.83 6.78 11.34
N VAL A 151 11.39 6.48 10.16
CA VAL A 151 10.60 6.31 8.92
C VAL A 151 9.65 5.12 9.06
N TYR A 152 10.04 4.09 9.80
CA TYR A 152 9.18 2.94 10.10
C TYR A 152 7.96 3.36 10.92
N ALA A 153 8.18 4.04 12.06
CA ALA A 153 7.08 4.53 12.88
C ALA A 153 6.18 5.53 12.12
N HIS A 154 6.77 6.36 11.25
CA HIS A 154 6.02 7.24 10.37
C HIS A 154 5.13 6.43 9.41
N SER A 155 5.65 5.41 8.74
CA SER A 155 4.88 4.58 7.80
C SER A 155 3.72 3.85 8.49
N LEU A 156 3.91 3.34 9.71
CA LEU A 156 2.81 2.76 10.49
C LEU A 156 1.75 3.81 10.87
N LYS A 157 2.18 5.04 11.18
CA LYS A 157 1.24 6.14 11.47
C LYS A 157 0.46 6.55 10.23
N VAL A 158 1.10 6.61 9.07
CA VAL A 158 0.42 6.91 7.78
C VAL A 158 -0.58 5.81 7.44
N LEU A 159 -0.24 4.54 7.66
CA LEU A 159 -1.17 3.43 7.51
C LEU A 159 -2.42 3.62 8.40
N SER A 160 -2.24 3.91 9.69
CA SER A 160 -3.36 4.18 10.60
C SER A 160 -4.23 5.36 10.12
N GLN A 161 -3.61 6.47 9.70
CA GLN A 161 -4.34 7.65 9.22
C GLN A 161 -5.05 7.41 7.87
N ALA A 162 -4.52 6.51 7.03
CA ALA A 162 -5.19 6.10 5.80
C ALA A 162 -6.45 5.26 6.09
N MET A 163 -6.37 4.37 7.09
CA MET A 163 -7.52 3.57 7.53
C MET A 163 -8.65 4.46 8.09
N ASP A 164 -8.32 5.55 8.79
CA ASP A 164 -9.31 6.51 9.30
C ASP A 164 -10.16 7.18 8.17
N GLN A 165 -9.72 7.06 6.92
CA GLN A 165 -10.39 7.64 5.74
C GLN A 165 -11.12 6.59 4.88
N GLU A 166 -11.15 5.33 5.31
CA GLU A 166 -11.88 4.27 4.63
C GLU A 166 -13.38 4.36 4.97
N GLU A 167 -14.23 4.28 3.95
CA GLU A 167 -15.69 4.41 4.09
C GLU A 167 -16.40 3.06 3.87
N ASP A 168 -15.91 2.27 2.89
CA ASP A 168 -16.54 1.04 2.43
C ASP A 168 -15.83 -0.23 2.94
N GLY A 169 -15.07 -0.13 4.03
CA GLY A 169 -14.25 -1.21 4.57
C GLY A 169 -12.79 -1.18 4.09
N PRO A 170 -12.00 -2.22 4.42
CA PRO A 170 -10.55 -2.20 4.19
C PRO A 170 -10.16 -2.10 2.72
N ASP A 171 -9.40 -1.07 2.35
CA ASP A 171 -8.83 -0.89 1.01
C ASP A 171 -7.39 -1.41 0.96
N LEU A 172 -7.22 -2.63 0.48
CA LEU A 172 -5.92 -3.30 0.37
C LEU A 172 -4.87 -2.45 -0.36
N VAL A 173 -5.26 -1.78 -1.45
CA VAL A 173 -4.34 -0.98 -2.28
C VAL A 173 -3.89 0.27 -1.54
N LEU A 174 -4.83 0.97 -0.87
CA LEU A 174 -4.53 2.15 -0.08
C LEU A 174 -3.63 1.80 1.11
N ARG A 175 -3.95 0.75 1.86
CA ARG A 175 -3.19 0.32 3.04
C ARG A 175 -1.76 -0.08 2.70
N TRP A 176 -1.56 -0.86 1.63
CA TRP A 176 -0.21 -1.17 1.15
C TRP A 176 0.53 0.08 0.67
N ALA A 177 -0.12 0.96 -0.08
CA ALA A 177 0.50 2.20 -0.53
C ALA A 177 0.91 3.09 0.66
N ALA A 178 0.08 3.18 1.69
CA ALA A 178 0.37 3.94 2.91
C ALA A 178 1.57 3.37 3.68
N LEU A 179 1.66 2.03 3.81
CA LEU A 179 2.81 1.40 4.47
C LEU A 179 4.09 1.56 3.65
N LEU A 180 4.00 1.53 2.32
CA LEU A 180 5.15 1.45 1.42
C LEU A 180 5.55 2.80 0.79
N HIS A 181 4.85 3.91 1.06
CA HIS A 181 5.10 5.17 0.36
C HIS A 181 6.57 5.63 0.45
N ASP A 182 7.18 5.39 1.58
CA ASP A 182 8.54 5.82 1.93
C ASP A 182 9.61 4.71 1.80
N ILE A 183 9.31 3.53 1.27
CA ILE A 183 10.27 2.40 1.23
C ILE A 183 11.53 2.66 0.40
N GLY A 184 11.56 3.71 -0.39
CA GLY A 184 12.75 4.14 -1.13
C GLY A 184 13.74 4.97 -0.32
N LYS A 185 13.37 5.44 0.88
CA LYS A 185 14.23 6.32 1.69
C LYS A 185 15.55 5.68 2.12
N PRO A 186 15.60 4.40 2.54
CA PRO A 186 16.89 3.78 2.87
C PRO A 186 17.88 3.79 1.72
N ASP A 187 17.42 3.54 0.49
CA ASP A 187 18.27 3.46 -0.70
C ASP A 187 18.65 4.84 -1.28
N THR A 188 17.97 5.91 -0.83
CA THR A 188 18.19 7.28 -1.30
C THR A 188 18.66 8.21 -0.19
N PHE A 189 19.06 7.63 0.94
CA PHE A 189 19.62 8.40 2.06
C PHE A 189 20.92 9.08 1.64
N ASP A 190 20.97 10.39 1.80
CA ASP A 190 22.17 11.19 1.62
C ASP A 190 22.32 12.17 2.79
N ASN A 191 23.52 12.21 3.38
CA ASN A 191 23.87 13.12 4.47
C ASN A 191 25.09 13.98 4.08
N THR A 192 25.04 14.58 2.91
CA THR A 192 26.10 15.47 2.44
C THR A 192 25.96 16.82 3.16
N ASP A 193 27.06 17.31 3.70
CA ASP A 193 27.14 18.59 4.45
C ASP A 193 26.24 18.66 5.72
N GLY A 194 25.95 17.52 6.36
CA GLY A 194 25.10 17.46 7.56
C GLY A 194 23.62 17.77 7.28
N LYS A 195 23.20 17.76 6.03
CA LYS A 195 21.78 17.84 5.63
C LYS A 195 21.32 16.50 5.08
N VAL A 196 20.40 15.89 5.80
CA VAL A 196 19.79 14.64 5.35
C VAL A 196 18.77 14.93 4.26
N SER A 197 18.86 14.18 3.18
CA SER A 197 17.93 14.22 2.06
C SER A 197 17.62 12.82 1.54
N PHE A 198 16.49 12.69 0.81
CA PHE A 198 16.01 11.45 0.22
C PHE A 198 15.52 11.70 -1.20
N HIS A 199 16.41 12.24 -2.04
CA HIS A 199 16.04 12.62 -3.40
C HIS A 199 15.55 11.43 -4.22
N HIS A 200 14.39 11.59 -4.86
CA HIS A 200 13.76 10.59 -5.73
C HIS A 200 13.38 9.28 -5.03
N HIS A 201 13.15 9.32 -3.69
CA HIS A 201 12.71 8.11 -2.96
C HIS A 201 11.36 7.57 -3.48
N GLU A 202 10.49 8.42 -4.02
CA GLU A 202 9.23 8.03 -4.65
C GLU A 202 9.45 7.17 -5.91
N VAL A 203 10.49 7.49 -6.70
CA VAL A 203 10.86 6.72 -7.91
C VAL A 203 11.46 5.38 -7.53
N VAL A 204 12.41 5.39 -6.60
CA VAL A 204 13.07 4.16 -6.10
C VAL A 204 12.06 3.29 -5.35
N GLY A 205 11.26 3.88 -4.46
CA GLY A 205 10.22 3.19 -3.70
C GLY A 205 9.19 2.51 -4.59
N ALA A 206 8.71 3.18 -5.63
CA ALA A 206 7.79 2.59 -6.60
C ALA A 206 8.38 1.36 -7.32
N LYS A 207 9.67 1.38 -7.65
CA LYS A 207 10.38 0.22 -8.24
C LYS A 207 10.50 -0.92 -7.24
N LEU A 208 10.89 -0.62 -5.99
CA LEU A 208 10.99 -1.60 -4.90
C LEU A 208 9.62 -2.25 -4.61
N ALA A 209 8.56 -1.44 -4.45
CA ALA A 209 7.20 -1.92 -4.21
C ALA A 209 6.76 -2.88 -5.32
N ARG A 210 6.87 -2.48 -6.60
CA ARG A 210 6.51 -3.35 -7.73
C ARG A 210 7.33 -4.64 -7.76
N LYS A 211 8.64 -4.55 -7.51
CA LYS A 211 9.54 -5.73 -7.48
C LYS A 211 9.11 -6.70 -6.38
N ARG A 212 8.86 -6.20 -5.17
CA ARG A 212 8.48 -7.02 -4.02
C ARG A 212 7.11 -7.65 -4.21
N LEU A 213 6.10 -6.88 -4.59
CA LEU A 213 4.74 -7.37 -4.79
C LEU A 213 4.67 -8.43 -5.90
N ARG A 214 5.44 -8.28 -7.00
CA ARG A 214 5.58 -9.34 -8.01
C ARG A 214 6.22 -10.60 -7.45
N LYS A 215 7.26 -10.47 -6.60
CA LYS A 215 7.89 -11.61 -5.93
C LYS A 215 6.90 -12.32 -4.99
N LEU A 216 6.01 -11.56 -4.36
CA LEU A 216 4.91 -12.07 -3.52
C LEU A 216 3.69 -12.50 -4.34
N LYS A 217 3.79 -12.51 -5.67
CA LYS A 217 2.74 -12.94 -6.62
C LYS A 217 1.42 -12.19 -6.54
N TYR A 218 1.47 -10.92 -6.14
CA TYR A 218 0.29 -10.05 -6.24
C TYR A 218 -0.16 -9.89 -7.69
N PRO A 219 -1.47 -9.76 -7.94
CA PRO A 219 -2.01 -9.48 -9.27
C PRO A 219 -1.35 -8.24 -9.89
N LYS A 220 -1.16 -8.26 -11.22
CA LYS A 220 -0.53 -7.15 -11.94
C LYS A 220 -1.23 -5.81 -11.67
N ALA A 221 -2.57 -5.79 -11.70
CA ALA A 221 -3.34 -4.57 -11.45
C ALA A 221 -3.08 -3.99 -10.05
N THR A 222 -3.09 -4.84 -9.01
CA THR A 222 -2.79 -4.44 -7.63
C THR A 222 -1.36 -3.92 -7.50
N THR A 223 -0.39 -4.62 -8.07
CA THR A 223 1.02 -4.24 -8.07
C THR A 223 1.25 -2.87 -8.72
N GLU A 224 0.65 -2.64 -9.89
CA GLU A 224 0.80 -1.36 -10.60
C GLU A 224 0.07 -0.23 -9.87
N SER A 225 -1.12 -0.48 -9.31
CA SER A 225 -1.86 0.52 -8.53
C SER A 225 -1.08 0.99 -7.29
N ILE A 226 -0.54 0.05 -6.50
CA ILE A 226 0.27 0.39 -5.32
C ILE A 226 1.53 1.13 -5.74
N GLY A 227 2.26 0.61 -6.75
CA GLY A 227 3.47 1.26 -7.24
C GLY A 227 3.23 2.66 -7.81
N GLN A 228 2.07 2.90 -8.42
CA GLN A 228 1.70 4.22 -8.94
C GLN A 228 1.38 5.20 -7.80
N LEU A 229 0.67 4.76 -6.76
CA LEU A 229 0.41 5.58 -5.57
C LEU A 229 1.71 5.96 -4.86
N VAL A 230 2.63 5.01 -4.67
CA VAL A 230 3.97 5.27 -4.11
C VAL A 230 4.75 6.27 -4.97
N TYR A 231 4.65 6.18 -6.30
CA TYR A 231 5.31 7.14 -7.20
C TYR A 231 4.72 8.55 -7.08
N LEU A 232 3.39 8.66 -6.93
CA LEU A 232 2.69 9.93 -6.99
C LEU A 232 2.58 10.66 -5.64
N HIS A 233 2.85 10.01 -4.50
CA HIS A 233 2.59 10.60 -3.18
C HIS A 233 3.32 11.94 -2.96
N MET A 234 4.49 12.12 -3.55
CA MET A 234 5.26 13.38 -3.46
C MET A 234 4.75 14.51 -4.37
N ARG A 235 3.90 14.19 -5.37
CA ARG A 235 3.43 15.20 -6.35
C ARG A 235 2.70 16.36 -5.70
N PHE A 236 1.99 16.12 -4.61
CA PHE A 236 1.25 17.16 -3.89
C PHE A 236 2.14 18.21 -3.21
N HIS A 237 3.36 17.87 -2.81
CA HIS A 237 4.22 18.78 -2.02
C HIS A 237 4.50 20.11 -2.72
N GLY A 238 4.47 20.15 -4.04
CA GLY A 238 4.62 21.40 -4.81
C GLY A 238 3.40 22.33 -4.80
N PHE A 239 2.20 21.85 -4.42
CA PHE A 239 0.97 22.66 -4.44
C PHE A 239 0.91 23.69 -3.31
N GLY A 240 1.47 23.38 -2.14
CA GLY A 240 1.37 24.26 -0.96
C GLY A 240 2.28 25.50 -0.98
N GLU A 241 3.25 25.55 -1.88
CA GLU A 241 4.23 26.64 -1.98
C GLU A 241 3.89 27.65 -3.10
N ASN A 242 3.33 27.17 -4.19
CA ASN A 242 2.83 27.99 -5.29
C ASN A 242 1.49 27.45 -5.77
N GLN A 243 0.53 28.32 -6.10
CA GLN A 243 -0.71 27.86 -6.73
C GLN A 243 -0.38 27.14 -8.03
N TRP A 244 -0.84 25.90 -8.16
CA TRP A 244 -0.66 25.16 -9.40
C TRP A 244 -1.41 25.84 -10.55
N THR A 245 -0.78 25.85 -11.71
CA THR A 245 -1.45 26.17 -12.95
C THR A 245 -2.48 25.08 -13.29
N ASP A 246 -3.46 25.41 -14.13
CA ASP A 246 -4.43 24.42 -14.62
C ASP A 246 -3.74 23.25 -15.32
N SER A 247 -2.64 23.51 -16.01
CA SER A 247 -1.79 22.48 -16.60
C SER A 247 -1.26 21.49 -15.56
N ALA A 248 -0.77 21.98 -14.42
CA ALA A 248 -0.27 21.11 -13.35
C ALA A 248 -1.40 20.27 -12.74
N VAL A 249 -2.59 20.84 -12.56
CA VAL A 249 -3.76 20.11 -12.08
C VAL A 249 -4.20 19.02 -13.08
N ARG A 250 -4.27 19.34 -14.38
CA ARG A 250 -4.59 18.36 -15.42
C ARG A 250 -3.61 17.20 -15.43
N ARG A 251 -2.30 17.48 -15.33
CA ARG A 251 -1.26 16.44 -15.25
C ARG A 251 -1.43 15.57 -14.01
N TYR A 252 -1.67 16.18 -12.84
CA TYR A 252 -1.90 15.45 -11.60
C TYR A 252 -3.07 14.46 -11.70
N VAL A 253 -4.22 14.94 -12.20
CA VAL A 253 -5.42 14.10 -12.38
C VAL A 253 -5.19 13.02 -13.44
N THR A 254 -4.56 13.36 -14.56
CA THR A 254 -4.26 12.40 -15.63
C THR A 254 -3.30 11.31 -15.18
N ASP A 255 -2.25 11.66 -14.44
CA ASP A 255 -1.27 10.71 -13.92
C ASP A 255 -1.85 9.78 -12.86
N ALA A 256 -2.77 10.27 -12.05
CA ALA A 256 -3.46 9.49 -11.04
C ALA A 256 -4.56 8.60 -11.64
N GLY A 257 -5.27 9.08 -12.65
CA GLY A 257 -6.38 8.37 -13.28
C GLY A 257 -7.41 7.88 -12.26
N ASN A 258 -7.79 6.62 -12.32
CA ASN A 258 -8.74 6.00 -11.39
C ASN A 258 -8.22 5.85 -9.94
N LEU A 259 -6.94 6.11 -9.71
CA LEU A 259 -6.34 6.10 -8.37
C LEU A 259 -6.45 7.43 -7.64
N LEU A 260 -6.99 8.48 -8.29
CA LEU A 260 -7.08 9.82 -7.72
C LEU A 260 -7.73 9.86 -6.32
N PRO A 261 -8.85 9.18 -6.04
CA PRO A 261 -9.44 9.16 -4.70
C PRO A 261 -8.52 8.53 -3.65
N ARG A 262 -7.80 7.44 -4.01
CA ARG A 262 -6.82 6.82 -3.13
C ARG A 262 -5.59 7.68 -2.92
N LEU A 263 -5.15 8.39 -3.96
CA LEU A 263 -4.03 9.33 -3.86
C LEU A 263 -4.34 10.47 -2.90
N HIS A 264 -5.55 11.04 -2.95
CA HIS A 264 -5.99 12.06 -2.00
C HIS A 264 -5.98 11.53 -0.56
N LYS A 265 -6.53 10.34 -0.32
CA LYS A 265 -6.49 9.69 1.01
C LYS A 265 -5.05 9.45 1.47
N LEU A 266 -4.16 8.97 0.60
CA LEU A 266 -2.77 8.74 0.93
C LEU A 266 -2.03 10.02 1.32
N VAL A 267 -2.12 11.09 0.51
CA VAL A 267 -1.41 12.34 0.79
C VAL A 267 -1.96 13.07 2.02
N ARG A 268 -3.27 12.96 2.31
CA ARG A 268 -3.86 13.43 3.56
C ARG A 268 -3.35 12.65 4.76
N ALA A 269 -3.22 11.33 4.62
CA ALA A 269 -2.71 10.43 5.66
C ALA A 269 -1.23 10.68 5.97
N ASP A 270 -0.42 11.07 4.99
CA ASP A 270 1.00 11.37 5.16
C ASP A 270 1.25 12.64 6.02
N CYS A 271 0.21 13.45 6.27
CA CYS A 271 0.29 14.60 7.16
C CYS A 271 0.36 14.16 8.64
N THR A 272 1.55 13.80 9.12
CA THR A 272 1.78 13.32 10.50
C THR A 272 2.32 14.39 11.46
N THR A 273 2.20 15.68 11.11
CA THR A 273 2.73 16.77 11.94
C THR A 273 1.97 16.90 13.27
N ARG A 274 2.72 17.05 14.38
CA ARG A 274 2.14 17.36 15.70
C ARG A 274 1.69 18.81 15.86
N ASN A 275 2.08 19.68 14.94
CA ASN A 275 1.68 21.09 14.96
C ASN A 275 0.28 21.25 14.36
N ALA A 276 -0.72 21.44 15.23
CA ALA A 276 -2.13 21.58 14.82
C ALA A 276 -2.37 22.72 13.81
N LYS A 277 -1.63 23.84 13.88
CA LYS A 277 -1.74 24.95 12.93
C LYS A 277 -1.23 24.53 11.55
N LYS A 278 -0.10 23.81 11.51
CA LYS A 278 0.48 23.28 10.26
C LYS A 278 -0.44 22.21 9.66
N ALA A 279 -0.99 21.30 10.48
CA ALA A 279 -1.93 20.28 10.04
C ALA A 279 -3.19 20.91 9.39
N ARG A 280 -3.82 21.88 10.07
CA ARG A 280 -5.00 22.59 9.52
C ARG A 280 -4.68 23.32 8.21
N ARG A 281 -3.49 23.93 8.10
CA ARG A 281 -3.06 24.59 6.85
C ARG A 281 -2.96 23.59 5.72
N LEU A 282 -2.33 22.44 5.96
CA LEU A 282 -2.20 21.38 4.96
C LEU A 282 -3.56 20.83 4.54
N GLN A 283 -4.46 20.55 5.49
CA GLN A 283 -5.82 20.09 5.15
C GLN A 283 -6.57 21.09 4.26
N ARG A 284 -6.50 22.39 4.56
CA ARG A 284 -7.08 23.42 3.68
C ARG A 284 -6.44 23.43 2.28
N THR A 285 -5.16 23.18 2.20
CA THR A 285 -4.47 23.11 0.90
C THR A 285 -4.95 21.89 0.08
N TYR A 286 -5.24 20.76 0.73
CA TYR A 286 -5.86 19.60 0.06
C TYR A 286 -7.26 19.93 -0.43
N ASP A 287 -8.09 20.56 0.44
CA ASP A 287 -9.45 20.96 0.08
C ASP A 287 -9.44 21.91 -1.14
N GLN A 288 -8.55 22.88 -1.15
CA GLN A 288 -8.39 23.82 -2.28
C GLN A 288 -7.97 23.11 -3.58
N LEU A 289 -7.13 22.08 -3.51
CA LEU A 289 -6.78 21.29 -4.69
C LEU A 289 -8.00 20.53 -5.21
N GLU A 290 -8.75 19.89 -4.34
CA GLU A 290 -9.96 19.14 -4.73
C GLU A 290 -11.01 20.07 -5.34
N GLU A 291 -11.28 21.24 -4.73
CA GLU A 291 -12.15 22.28 -5.29
C GLU A 291 -11.69 22.74 -6.68
N ARG A 292 -10.35 22.90 -6.86
CA ARG A 292 -9.77 23.30 -8.14
C ARG A 292 -9.92 22.22 -9.22
N ILE A 293 -9.75 20.95 -8.82
CA ILE A 293 -9.99 19.80 -9.72
C ILE A 293 -11.47 19.78 -10.17
N GLU A 294 -12.41 19.99 -9.25
CA GLU A 294 -13.83 20.05 -9.58
C GLU A 294 -14.18 21.23 -10.49
N GLU A 295 -13.59 22.40 -10.23
CA GLU A 295 -13.81 23.60 -11.05
C GLU A 295 -13.36 23.38 -12.50
N ILE A 296 -12.15 22.81 -12.69
CA ILE A 296 -11.64 22.49 -14.02
C ILE A 296 -12.48 21.37 -14.65
N GLY A 297 -12.84 20.34 -13.86
CA GLY A 297 -13.66 19.21 -14.30
C GLY A 297 -15.07 19.61 -14.77
N ARG A 298 -15.63 20.73 -14.26
CA ARG A 298 -16.88 21.30 -14.76
C ARG A 298 -16.75 21.97 -16.13
N LYS A 299 -15.55 22.43 -16.47
CA LYS A 299 -15.24 23.11 -17.74
C LYS A 299 -14.79 22.14 -18.81
N GLU A 300 -14.16 21.03 -18.41
CA GLU A 300 -13.57 20.06 -19.31
C GLU A 300 -13.59 18.65 -18.69
N ASP A 301 -13.62 17.60 -19.53
CA ASP A 301 -13.59 16.21 -19.06
C ASP A 301 -12.15 15.82 -18.65
N LEU A 302 -11.79 16.09 -17.39
CA LEU A 302 -10.47 15.74 -16.82
C LEU A 302 -10.24 14.22 -16.75
N ALA A 303 -11.30 13.42 -16.63
CA ALA A 303 -11.19 11.97 -16.53
C ALA A 303 -10.76 11.33 -17.85
N ARG A 304 -10.94 12.06 -18.97
CA ARG A 304 -10.66 11.59 -20.33
C ARG A 304 -9.86 12.61 -21.14
N VAL A 305 -8.76 13.11 -20.57
CA VAL A 305 -7.89 14.01 -21.32
C VAL A 305 -7.34 13.28 -22.56
N ARG A 306 -7.91 13.59 -23.70
CA ARG A 306 -7.50 13.10 -25.03
C ARG A 306 -7.12 14.28 -25.91
N PRO A 307 -6.27 14.08 -26.90
CA PRO A 307 -6.06 15.09 -27.95
C PRO A 307 -7.38 15.52 -28.59
N ASP A 308 -7.44 16.77 -29.04
CA ASP A 308 -8.62 17.32 -29.70
C ASP A 308 -8.82 16.78 -31.14
N LEU A 309 -7.82 16.05 -31.68
CA LEU A 309 -7.88 15.29 -32.92
C LEU A 309 -7.55 13.81 -32.65
N ASP A 310 -8.29 12.93 -33.29
CA ASP A 310 -8.01 11.49 -33.18
C ASP A 310 -6.94 11.01 -34.20
N GLY A 311 -6.55 9.72 -34.11
CA GLY A 311 -5.50 9.17 -34.95
C GLY A 311 -5.85 9.17 -36.46
N ASN A 312 -7.13 9.02 -36.81
CA ASN A 312 -7.58 9.06 -38.23
C ASN A 312 -7.51 10.48 -38.78
N GLU A 313 -7.96 11.46 -37.99
CA GLU A 313 -7.87 12.88 -38.33
C GLU A 313 -6.40 13.33 -38.50
N ILE A 314 -5.50 12.87 -37.62
CA ILE A 314 -4.05 13.15 -37.72
C ILE A 314 -3.50 12.59 -39.05
N MET A 315 -3.84 11.35 -39.40
CA MET A 315 -3.40 10.73 -40.66
C MET A 315 -3.93 11.49 -41.88
N GLU A 316 -5.18 11.90 -41.86
CA GLU A 316 -5.80 12.67 -42.94
C GLU A 316 -5.14 14.06 -43.14
N ILE A 317 -4.92 14.79 -41.98
CA ILE A 317 -4.39 16.15 -42.01
C ILE A 317 -2.93 16.19 -42.48
N LEU A 318 -2.12 15.20 -42.06
CA LEU A 318 -0.68 15.12 -42.34
C LEU A 318 -0.35 14.21 -43.55
N GLY A 319 -1.31 13.53 -44.14
CA GLY A 319 -1.08 12.58 -45.24
C GLY A 319 -0.28 11.34 -44.83
N LEU A 320 -0.42 10.87 -43.57
CA LEU A 320 0.35 9.78 -43.01
C LEU A 320 -0.37 8.42 -43.15
N GLN A 321 0.43 7.36 -43.22
CA GLN A 321 -0.03 6.00 -42.99
C GLN A 321 0.05 5.63 -41.51
N PRO A 322 -0.72 4.60 -41.05
CA PRO A 322 -0.61 4.11 -39.69
C PRO A 322 0.85 3.77 -39.30
N GLY A 323 1.38 4.42 -38.27
CA GLY A 323 2.78 4.23 -37.90
C GLY A 323 3.21 5.04 -36.67
N PRO A 324 4.51 4.97 -36.31
CA PRO A 324 5.07 5.66 -35.13
C PRO A 324 4.87 7.18 -35.17
N GLU A 325 4.84 7.78 -36.38
CA GLU A 325 4.69 9.21 -36.59
C GLU A 325 3.31 9.71 -36.13
N VAL A 326 2.25 8.93 -36.39
CA VAL A 326 0.91 9.23 -35.88
C VAL A 326 0.90 9.20 -34.34
N GLY A 327 1.62 8.25 -33.72
CA GLY A 327 1.79 8.19 -32.26
C GLY A 327 2.53 9.41 -31.69
N GLN A 328 3.53 9.90 -32.39
CA GLN A 328 4.26 11.12 -32.01
C GLN A 328 3.37 12.37 -32.11
N ALA A 329 2.63 12.51 -33.19
CA ALA A 329 1.66 13.59 -33.40
C ALA A 329 0.55 13.58 -32.35
N TRP A 330 0.03 12.39 -32.06
CA TRP A 330 -0.96 12.20 -30.99
C TRP A 330 -0.42 12.59 -29.61
N SER A 331 0.82 12.21 -29.30
CA SER A 331 1.49 12.58 -28.05
C SER A 331 1.71 14.08 -27.95
N TYR A 332 2.10 14.74 -29.03
CA TYR A 332 2.25 16.20 -29.08
C TYR A 332 0.91 16.91 -28.79
N LEU A 333 -0.17 16.51 -29.46
CA LEU A 333 -1.49 17.08 -29.23
C LEU A 333 -1.99 16.84 -27.81
N LYS A 334 -1.64 15.68 -27.21
CA LYS A 334 -1.95 15.40 -25.82
C LYS A 334 -1.23 16.33 -24.87
N GLU A 335 0.05 16.61 -25.12
CA GLU A 335 0.81 17.60 -24.34
C GLU A 335 0.23 19.00 -24.46
N LEU A 336 -0.19 19.43 -25.66
CA LEU A 336 -0.89 20.69 -25.85
C LEU A 336 -2.20 20.76 -25.05
N ARG A 337 -2.96 19.66 -25.07
CA ARG A 337 -4.21 19.57 -24.30
C ARG A 337 -3.98 19.68 -22.79
N LEU A 338 -2.93 19.05 -22.29
CA LEU A 338 -2.55 19.17 -20.88
C LEU A 338 -2.10 20.57 -20.52
N GLU A 339 -1.41 21.26 -21.41
CA GLU A 339 -0.86 22.61 -21.18
C GLU A 339 -1.95 23.70 -21.25
N HIS A 340 -2.74 23.68 -22.32
CA HIS A 340 -3.65 24.79 -22.65
C HIS A 340 -5.13 24.49 -22.35
N GLY A 341 -5.50 23.22 -22.09
CA GLY A 341 -6.87 22.77 -22.03
C GLY A 341 -7.44 22.45 -23.42
N PRO A 342 -8.78 22.39 -23.56
CA PRO A 342 -9.45 22.16 -24.83
C PRO A 342 -9.09 23.24 -25.86
N LEU A 343 -8.68 22.82 -27.06
CA LEU A 343 -8.46 23.70 -28.19
C LEU A 343 -9.63 23.57 -29.19
N GLU A 344 -9.95 24.69 -29.83
CA GLU A 344 -10.85 24.63 -30.98
C GLU A 344 -10.20 23.81 -32.10
N ARG A 345 -11.01 23.09 -32.87
CA ARG A 345 -10.55 22.16 -33.91
C ARG A 345 -9.56 22.81 -34.88
N GLU A 346 -9.84 24.01 -35.33
CA GLU A 346 -9.00 24.74 -36.28
C GLU A 346 -7.64 25.11 -35.69
N GLU A 347 -7.61 25.48 -34.43
CA GLU A 347 -6.37 25.77 -33.71
C GLU A 347 -5.53 24.52 -33.50
N ALA A 348 -6.16 23.39 -33.13
CA ALA A 348 -5.48 22.10 -33.00
C ALA A 348 -4.82 21.67 -34.31
N ILE A 349 -5.52 21.84 -35.44
CA ILE A 349 -4.99 21.56 -36.79
C ILE A 349 -3.81 22.47 -37.13
N ALA A 350 -3.92 23.76 -36.85
CA ALA A 350 -2.85 24.70 -37.11
C ALA A 350 -1.55 24.35 -36.34
N LYS A 351 -1.70 24.08 -35.03
CA LYS A 351 -0.58 23.67 -34.18
C LYS A 351 0.03 22.33 -34.58
N LEU A 352 -0.80 21.38 -35.01
CA LEU A 352 -0.32 20.10 -35.49
C LEU A 352 0.54 20.24 -36.77
N ARG A 353 0.13 21.08 -37.71
CA ARG A 353 0.90 21.35 -38.93
C ARG A 353 2.19 22.08 -38.63
N GLU A 354 2.16 23.16 -37.82
CA GLU A 354 3.35 23.91 -37.41
C GLU A 354 4.39 22.97 -36.76
N TRP A 355 3.96 22.10 -35.85
CA TRP A 355 4.83 21.12 -35.19
C TRP A 355 5.41 20.12 -36.20
N TRP A 356 4.59 19.65 -37.14
CA TRP A 356 5.02 18.68 -38.15
C TRP A 356 6.07 19.30 -39.10
N ASP A 357 5.83 20.50 -39.56
CA ASP A 357 6.75 21.24 -40.44
C ASP A 357 8.09 21.53 -39.75
N SER A 358 8.09 21.75 -38.44
CA SER A 358 9.32 21.97 -37.64
C SER A 358 10.18 20.72 -37.50
N LYS A 359 9.67 19.53 -37.80
CA LYS A 359 10.39 18.26 -37.75
C LYS A 359 11.00 17.78 -39.06
N GLN A 360 10.57 18.39 -40.17
CA GLN A 360 11.13 18.12 -41.49
C GLN A 360 12.34 19.02 -41.73
#